data_bef75741d10611c91685e8bd1e003b2a
#
_entry.id   bef75741d10611c91685e8bd1e003b2a
#
_cell.length_a   1.000
_cell.length_b   1.000
_cell.length_c   1.000
_cell.angle_alpha   90.00
_cell.angle_beta   90.00
_cell.angle_gamma   90.00
#
_symmetry.space_group_name_H-M   'P 1'
#
loop_
_entity.id
_entity.type
_entity.pdbx_description
1 polymer ?
#
loop_
_entity_poly.entity_id
_entity_poly.type
_entity_poly.pdbx_seq_one_letter_code
_entity_poly.pdbx_strand_id
1 'polypeptide(L)'
;MLFYPATLLWVLAGIVASLFGRRPTLAVVLSWADLHHWLSEWVLGIHARVEGAAPAGPHLIAVKHQSMFETIEMVRITNLPVIVIKRELADLPLFGFMTRRYGVIPVDRSAGAKALRALVMEGAQAVAEGRSVIIYPEGTRVRVGETPPLKSGFAALYRALALPVVPVAVDSGRLWGRGLVHRSGVVTLKVGETIPAGLKRDEIEARVHAAINALESGAKASA
;
A
#
# COMPACT_ATOMS: atom_id res chain seq x y z
N MET A 1 -0.89 -19.37 9.71
CA MET A 1 -0.16 -20.34 8.84
C MET A 1 -0.86 -20.64 7.52
N LEU A 2 -2.20 -20.74 7.45
CA LEU A 2 -2.95 -21.07 6.22
C LEU A 2 -2.77 -20.08 5.06
N PHE A 3 -2.56 -18.81 5.34
CA PHE A 3 -2.45 -17.75 4.32
C PHE A 3 -1.26 -17.95 3.36
N TYR A 4 -0.08 -18.33 3.86
CA TYR A 4 1.10 -18.47 3.00
C TYR A 4 1.00 -19.62 1.99
N PRO A 5 0.60 -20.86 2.37
CA PRO A 5 0.36 -21.91 1.39
C PRO A 5 -0.79 -21.57 0.44
N ALA A 6 -1.86 -20.92 0.91
CA ALA A 6 -2.92 -20.45 0.04
C ALA A 6 -2.40 -19.41 -0.95
N THR A 7 -1.55 -18.47 -0.53
CA THR A 7 -0.92 -17.49 -1.43
C THR A 7 -0.18 -18.15 -2.59
N LEU A 8 0.51 -19.27 -2.34
CA LEU A 8 1.18 -20.00 -3.43
C LEU A 8 0.18 -20.48 -4.49
N LEU A 9 -0.97 -21.02 -4.08
CA LEU A 9 -2.02 -21.44 -5.01
C LEU A 9 -2.56 -20.26 -5.82
N TRP A 10 -2.77 -19.10 -5.19
CA TRP A 10 -3.21 -17.89 -5.89
C TRP A 10 -2.15 -17.34 -6.85
N VAL A 11 -0.86 -17.44 -6.50
CA VAL A 11 0.23 -17.07 -7.41
C VAL A 11 0.22 -17.97 -8.65
N LEU A 12 0.06 -19.29 -8.48
CA LEU A 12 -0.05 -20.22 -9.61
C LEU A 12 -1.29 -19.96 -10.46
N ALA A 13 -2.45 -19.76 -9.83
CA ALA A 13 -3.68 -19.39 -10.52
C ALA A 13 -3.53 -18.08 -11.31
N GLY A 14 -2.84 -17.10 -10.74
CA GLY A 14 -2.56 -15.83 -11.41
C GLY A 14 -1.61 -15.97 -12.60
N ILE A 15 -0.61 -16.87 -12.52
CA ILE A 15 0.26 -17.18 -13.67
C ILE A 15 -0.59 -17.72 -14.81
N VAL A 16 -1.47 -18.69 -14.54
CA VAL A 16 -2.40 -19.23 -15.54
C VAL A 16 -3.32 -18.13 -16.07
N ALA A 17 -3.95 -17.36 -15.20
CA ALA A 17 -4.81 -16.25 -15.59
C ALA A 17 -4.11 -15.21 -16.47
N SER A 18 -2.80 -14.99 -16.27
CA SER A 18 -2.01 -14.04 -17.06
C SER A 18 -1.86 -14.44 -18.53
N LEU A 19 -2.07 -15.71 -18.88
CA LEU A 19 -2.08 -16.19 -20.25
C LEU A 19 -3.36 -15.74 -21.00
N PHE A 20 -4.43 -15.45 -20.26
CA PHE A 20 -5.72 -15.00 -20.80
C PHE A 20 -5.89 -13.47 -20.73
N GLY A 21 -4.83 -12.74 -20.32
CA GLY A 21 -4.80 -11.29 -20.32
C GLY A 21 -4.90 -10.65 -18.94
N ARG A 22 -4.94 -9.30 -18.94
CA ARG A 22 -4.86 -8.51 -17.71
C ARG A 22 -6.10 -8.63 -16.80
N ARG A 23 -7.32 -8.62 -17.37
CA ARG A 23 -8.55 -8.69 -16.57
C ARG A 23 -8.63 -9.94 -15.68
N PRO A 24 -8.41 -11.17 -16.21
CA PRO A 24 -8.34 -12.37 -15.38
C PRO A 24 -7.25 -12.29 -14.31
N THR A 25 -6.08 -11.75 -14.62
CA THR A 25 -4.99 -11.57 -13.66
C THR A 25 -5.42 -10.67 -12.48
N LEU A 26 -6.03 -9.53 -12.77
CA LEU A 26 -6.52 -8.60 -11.75
C LEU A 26 -7.62 -9.23 -10.88
N ALA A 27 -8.51 -10.02 -11.46
CA ALA A 27 -9.56 -10.74 -10.72
C ALA A 27 -8.95 -11.75 -9.72
N VAL A 28 -7.90 -12.47 -10.12
CA VAL A 28 -7.18 -13.38 -9.22
C VAL A 28 -6.49 -12.63 -8.09
N VAL A 29 -5.87 -11.48 -8.37
CA VAL A 29 -5.23 -10.65 -7.33
C VAL A 29 -6.27 -10.12 -6.34
N LEU A 30 -7.43 -9.67 -6.82
CA LEU A 30 -8.50 -9.21 -5.95
C LEU A 30 -9.04 -10.36 -5.07
N SER A 31 -9.30 -11.53 -5.65
CA SER A 31 -9.76 -12.69 -4.89
C SER A 31 -8.73 -13.18 -3.86
N TRP A 32 -7.43 -12.99 -4.11
CA TRP A 32 -6.38 -13.24 -3.12
C TRP A 32 -6.44 -12.25 -1.95
N ALA A 33 -6.69 -10.98 -2.24
CA ALA A 33 -6.85 -9.96 -1.21
C ALA A 33 -8.15 -10.19 -0.39
N ASP A 34 -9.23 -10.65 -1.05
CA ASP A 34 -10.48 -11.04 -0.38
C ASP A 34 -10.28 -12.26 0.54
N LEU A 35 -9.49 -13.25 0.09
CA LEU A 35 -9.11 -14.38 0.95
C LEU A 35 -8.33 -13.91 2.18
N HIS A 36 -7.37 -12.98 2.00
CA HIS A 36 -6.61 -12.42 3.12
C HIS A 36 -7.55 -11.75 4.13
N HIS A 37 -8.47 -10.94 3.65
CA HIS A 37 -9.48 -10.28 4.48
C HIS A 37 -10.33 -11.30 5.24
N TRP A 38 -10.87 -12.30 4.54
CA TRP A 38 -11.69 -13.35 5.14
C TRP A 38 -10.92 -14.13 6.23
N LEU A 39 -9.68 -14.53 5.96
CA LEU A 39 -8.83 -15.22 6.93
C LEU A 39 -8.49 -14.34 8.14
N SER A 40 -8.23 -13.04 7.90
CA SER A 40 -7.97 -12.08 8.97
C SER A 40 -9.18 -11.93 9.88
N GLU A 41 -10.37 -11.80 9.31
CA GLU A 41 -11.61 -11.58 10.05
C GLU A 41 -12.07 -12.84 10.80
N TRP A 42 -12.18 -13.97 10.09
CA TRP A 42 -12.83 -15.17 10.63
C TRP A 42 -11.87 -16.14 11.30
N VAL A 43 -10.58 -16.15 10.96
CA VAL A 43 -9.60 -17.06 11.54
C VAL A 43 -8.73 -16.38 12.59
N LEU A 44 -8.32 -15.12 12.35
CA LEU A 44 -7.45 -14.38 13.25
C LEU A 44 -8.23 -13.42 14.18
N GLY A 45 -9.52 -13.16 13.91
CA GLY A 45 -10.32 -12.18 14.65
C GLY A 45 -9.81 -10.76 14.50
N ILE A 46 -9.19 -10.43 13.34
CA ILE A 46 -8.70 -9.09 13.03
C ILE A 46 -9.67 -8.43 12.05
N HIS A 47 -10.44 -7.48 12.55
CA HIS A 47 -11.46 -6.78 11.77
C HIS A 47 -10.91 -5.47 11.22
N ALA A 48 -11.03 -5.26 9.91
CA ALA A 48 -10.66 -4.00 9.28
C ALA A 48 -11.79 -2.98 9.42
N ARG A 49 -11.52 -1.83 10.05
CA ARG A 49 -12.43 -0.69 10.10
C ARG A 49 -11.90 0.41 9.19
N VAL A 50 -12.66 0.75 8.15
CA VAL A 50 -12.34 1.87 7.27
C VAL A 50 -13.14 3.09 7.72
N GLU A 51 -12.44 4.18 8.08
CA GLU A 51 -13.03 5.47 8.43
C GLU A 51 -12.78 6.45 7.28
N GLY A 52 -13.84 7.10 6.81
CA GLY A 52 -13.79 7.95 5.62
C GLY A 52 -13.89 7.15 4.32
N ALA A 53 -13.78 7.83 3.21
CA ALA A 53 -13.83 7.24 1.87
C ALA A 53 -12.77 7.87 0.96
N ALA A 54 -12.12 7.04 0.14
CA ALA A 54 -11.28 7.56 -0.92
C ALA A 54 -12.17 8.20 -2.01
N PRO A 55 -11.82 9.39 -2.51
CA PRO A 55 -12.57 10.03 -3.58
C PRO A 55 -12.49 9.20 -4.87
N ALA A 56 -13.45 9.44 -5.78
CA ALA A 56 -13.47 8.79 -7.08
C ALA A 56 -12.30 9.25 -7.97
N GLY A 57 -11.85 8.36 -8.85
CA GLY A 57 -10.77 8.63 -9.82
C GLY A 57 -9.36 8.35 -9.31
N PRO A 58 -8.34 8.58 -10.16
CA PRO A 58 -6.96 8.32 -9.82
C PRO A 58 -6.41 9.32 -8.80
N HIS A 59 -5.75 8.84 -7.76
CA HIS A 59 -5.11 9.64 -6.70
C HIS A 59 -3.73 9.07 -6.38
N LEU A 60 -2.87 9.91 -5.82
CA LEU A 60 -1.69 9.45 -5.09
C LEU A 60 -2.13 9.15 -3.66
N ILE A 61 -2.10 7.88 -3.26
CA ILE A 61 -2.53 7.45 -1.94
C ILE A 61 -1.28 7.22 -1.08
N ALA A 62 -1.13 8.01 -0.02
CA ALA A 62 -0.01 7.93 0.91
C ALA A 62 -0.45 7.19 2.17
N VAL A 63 0.04 5.98 2.39
CA VAL A 63 -0.40 5.09 3.46
C VAL A 63 0.69 4.93 4.51
N LYS A 64 0.34 5.04 5.79
CA LYS A 64 1.20 4.62 6.92
C LYS A 64 1.58 3.16 6.76
N HIS A 65 2.85 2.81 7.00
CA HIS A 65 3.33 1.44 6.81
C HIS A 65 3.81 0.81 8.10
N GLN A 66 3.00 -0.06 8.70
CA GLN A 66 3.33 -0.76 9.94
C GLN A 66 3.47 -2.27 9.75
N SER A 67 2.67 -2.87 8.84
CA SER A 67 2.63 -4.32 8.66
C SER A 67 2.43 -4.75 7.20
N MET A 68 2.19 -6.01 6.97
CA MET A 68 1.74 -6.52 5.67
C MET A 68 0.22 -6.37 5.50
N PHE A 69 -0.53 -6.28 6.61
CA PHE A 69 -1.99 -6.23 6.62
C PHE A 69 -2.53 -5.11 5.72
N GLU A 70 -2.13 -3.86 5.97
CA GLU A 70 -2.59 -2.72 5.19
C GLU A 70 -2.17 -2.80 3.73
N THR A 71 -1.04 -3.44 3.42
CA THR A 71 -0.57 -3.56 2.03
C THR A 71 -1.55 -4.39 1.20
N ILE A 72 -2.14 -5.42 1.79
CA ILE A 72 -3.10 -6.29 1.11
C ILE A 72 -4.51 -5.70 1.17
N GLU A 73 -4.93 -5.17 2.33
CA GLU A 73 -6.25 -4.55 2.46
C GLU A 73 -6.44 -3.35 1.51
N MET A 74 -5.40 -2.57 1.28
CA MET A 74 -5.47 -1.44 0.35
C MET A 74 -5.72 -1.88 -1.10
N VAL A 75 -5.41 -3.10 -1.51
CA VAL A 75 -5.76 -3.63 -2.85
C VAL A 75 -7.29 -3.69 -3.02
N ARG A 76 -8.00 -4.09 -1.97
CA ARG A 76 -9.48 -4.16 -1.95
C ARG A 76 -10.11 -2.77 -1.86
N ILE A 77 -9.69 -2.00 -0.86
CA ILE A 77 -10.29 -0.70 -0.49
C ILE A 77 -10.17 0.31 -1.65
N THR A 78 -9.08 0.26 -2.40
CA THR A 78 -8.82 1.23 -3.47
C THR A 78 -8.98 0.65 -4.88
N ASN A 79 -9.65 -0.49 -4.99
CA ASN A 79 -9.99 -1.14 -6.25
C ASN A 79 -8.80 -1.33 -7.20
N LEU A 80 -7.86 -2.19 -6.82
CA LEU A 80 -6.72 -2.57 -7.65
C LEU A 80 -5.77 -1.41 -8.01
N PRO A 81 -5.22 -0.70 -7.04
CA PRO A 81 -4.27 0.38 -7.27
C PRO A 81 -2.94 -0.15 -7.82
N VAL A 82 -2.09 0.73 -8.30
CA VAL A 82 -0.68 0.40 -8.51
C VAL A 82 0.09 0.66 -7.23
N ILE A 83 0.87 -0.31 -6.76
CA ILE A 83 1.59 -0.24 -5.49
C ILE A 83 3.09 -0.09 -5.74
N VAL A 84 3.70 0.89 -5.09
CA VAL A 84 5.16 1.04 -5.08
C VAL A 84 5.74 0.01 -4.11
N ILE A 85 6.54 -0.91 -4.62
CA ILE A 85 7.15 -1.98 -3.82
C ILE A 85 8.68 -1.97 -3.90
N LYS A 86 9.32 -2.66 -2.97
CA LYS A 86 10.77 -2.88 -2.98
C LYS A 86 11.15 -3.80 -4.16
N ARG A 87 12.22 -3.46 -4.91
CA ARG A 87 12.68 -4.24 -6.08
C ARG A 87 12.90 -5.70 -5.75
N GLU A 88 13.49 -6.00 -4.60
CA GLU A 88 13.80 -7.37 -4.18
C GLU A 88 12.53 -8.25 -4.06
N LEU A 89 11.36 -7.66 -3.76
CA LEU A 89 10.09 -8.39 -3.77
C LEU A 89 9.62 -8.68 -5.20
N ALA A 90 9.81 -7.72 -6.11
CA ALA A 90 9.49 -7.91 -7.53
C ALA A 90 10.43 -8.88 -8.24
N ASP A 91 11.57 -9.20 -7.64
CA ASP A 91 12.56 -10.14 -8.19
C ASP A 91 12.44 -11.56 -7.61
N LEU A 92 11.52 -11.77 -6.63
CA LEU A 92 11.24 -13.12 -6.14
C LEU A 92 10.64 -14.01 -7.24
N PRO A 93 11.09 -15.26 -7.37
CA PRO A 93 10.50 -16.22 -8.31
C PRO A 93 8.98 -16.33 -8.11
N LEU A 94 8.23 -16.54 -9.17
CA LEU A 94 6.77 -16.65 -9.21
C LEU A 94 6.04 -15.39 -8.70
N PHE A 95 6.27 -14.97 -7.45
CA PHE A 95 5.66 -13.77 -6.87
C PHE A 95 6.02 -12.50 -7.64
N GLY A 96 7.29 -12.31 -7.98
CA GLY A 96 7.74 -11.18 -8.79
C GLY A 96 7.18 -11.20 -10.21
N PHE A 97 7.01 -12.39 -10.81
CA PHE A 97 6.30 -12.50 -12.08
C PHE A 97 4.86 -11.98 -11.96
N MET A 98 4.14 -12.40 -10.92
CA MET A 98 2.76 -11.97 -10.68
C MET A 98 2.64 -10.49 -10.37
N THR A 99 3.51 -9.94 -9.54
CA THR A 99 3.48 -8.52 -9.21
C THR A 99 3.75 -7.63 -10.43
N ARG A 100 4.65 -8.05 -11.33
CA ARG A 100 4.85 -7.37 -12.62
C ARG A 100 3.63 -7.47 -13.54
N ARG A 101 2.95 -8.61 -13.58
CA ARG A 101 1.68 -8.76 -14.36
C ARG A 101 0.55 -7.92 -13.79
N TYR A 102 0.51 -7.79 -12.47
CA TYR A 102 -0.43 -6.88 -11.80
C TYR A 102 -0.13 -5.41 -12.12
N GLY A 103 1.13 -5.06 -12.32
CA GLY A 103 1.60 -3.70 -12.60
C GLY A 103 1.98 -2.95 -11.33
N VAL A 104 2.81 -3.54 -10.46
CA VAL A 104 3.46 -2.82 -9.35
C VAL A 104 4.59 -1.95 -9.90
N ILE A 105 5.02 -0.96 -9.11
CA ILE A 105 6.19 -0.13 -9.40
C ILE A 105 7.35 -0.59 -8.51
N PRO A 106 8.33 -1.34 -9.04
CA PRO A 106 9.48 -1.80 -8.27
C PRO A 106 10.49 -0.66 -8.11
N VAL A 107 10.87 -0.35 -6.87
CA VAL A 107 11.86 0.70 -6.57
C VAL A 107 13.12 0.09 -5.97
N ASP A 108 14.23 0.32 -6.66
CA ASP A 108 15.57 0.11 -6.11
C ASP A 108 16.03 1.42 -5.43
N ARG A 109 16.02 1.40 -4.11
CA ARG A 109 16.36 2.60 -3.32
C ARG A 109 17.84 2.98 -3.39
N SER A 110 18.69 2.06 -3.82
CA SER A 110 20.12 2.31 -3.99
C SER A 110 20.46 3.01 -5.31
N ALA A 111 19.56 2.92 -6.31
CA ALA A 111 19.80 3.45 -7.66
C ALA A 111 19.54 4.97 -7.81
N GLY A 112 19.31 5.72 -6.73
CA GLY A 112 19.26 7.17 -6.70
C GLY A 112 18.33 7.79 -7.76
N ALA A 113 18.87 8.69 -8.60
CA ALA A 113 18.10 9.41 -9.62
C ALA A 113 17.46 8.49 -10.67
N LYS A 114 18.07 7.35 -10.99
CA LYS A 114 17.51 6.37 -11.95
C LYS A 114 16.24 5.75 -11.41
N ALA A 115 16.24 5.34 -10.14
CA ALA A 115 15.06 4.80 -9.47
C ALA A 115 13.92 5.81 -9.44
N LEU A 116 14.24 7.08 -9.18
CA LEU A 116 13.26 8.15 -9.14
C LEU A 116 12.60 8.40 -10.49
N ARG A 117 13.38 8.40 -11.57
CA ARG A 117 12.85 8.53 -12.95
C ARG A 117 11.92 7.37 -13.29
N ALA A 118 12.31 6.14 -12.98
CA ALA A 118 11.48 4.97 -13.21
C ALA A 118 10.17 5.04 -12.43
N LEU A 119 10.23 5.40 -11.14
CA LEU A 119 9.06 5.59 -10.29
C LEU A 119 8.06 6.60 -10.89
N VAL A 120 8.57 7.73 -11.38
CA VAL A 120 7.74 8.78 -11.99
C VAL A 120 7.11 8.30 -13.30
N MET A 121 7.88 7.66 -14.17
CA MET A 121 7.37 7.15 -15.46
C MET A 121 6.29 6.07 -15.26
N GLU A 122 6.55 5.10 -14.42
CA GLU A 122 5.61 4.01 -14.14
C GLU A 122 4.37 4.53 -13.40
N GLY A 123 4.53 5.51 -12.50
CA GLY A 123 3.42 6.19 -11.85
C GLY A 123 2.52 6.94 -12.84
N ALA A 124 3.11 7.70 -13.77
CA ALA A 124 2.36 8.39 -14.81
C ALA A 124 1.60 7.42 -15.72
N GLN A 125 2.22 6.28 -16.07
CA GLN A 125 1.55 5.22 -16.82
C GLN A 125 0.34 4.66 -16.06
N ALA A 126 0.46 4.42 -14.77
CA ALA A 126 -0.63 3.93 -13.93
C ALA A 126 -1.82 4.91 -13.93
N VAL A 127 -1.54 6.20 -13.82
CA VAL A 127 -2.57 7.26 -13.85
C VAL A 127 -3.25 7.33 -15.21
N ALA A 128 -2.50 7.24 -16.31
CA ALA A 128 -3.05 7.19 -17.66
C ALA A 128 -3.98 5.98 -17.89
N GLU A 129 -3.76 4.88 -17.15
CA GLU A 129 -4.62 3.71 -17.12
C GLU A 129 -5.83 3.85 -16.17
N GLY A 130 -6.04 5.01 -15.56
CA GLY A 130 -7.13 5.28 -14.61
C GLY A 130 -6.94 4.67 -13.23
N ARG A 131 -5.70 4.26 -12.84
CA ARG A 131 -5.40 3.62 -11.58
C ARG A 131 -4.77 4.61 -10.59
N SER A 132 -5.17 4.52 -9.33
CA SER A 132 -4.48 5.20 -8.23
C SER A 132 -3.10 4.60 -7.98
N VAL A 133 -2.18 5.40 -7.47
CA VAL A 133 -0.84 4.95 -7.08
C VAL A 133 -0.72 4.97 -5.56
N ILE A 134 -0.42 3.82 -4.96
CA ILE A 134 -0.13 3.72 -3.52
C ILE A 134 1.37 3.82 -3.29
N ILE A 135 1.74 4.70 -2.38
CA ILE A 135 3.09 4.80 -1.84
C ILE A 135 3.06 4.73 -0.32
N TYR A 136 4.07 4.05 0.25
CA TYR A 136 4.38 4.07 1.67
C TYR A 136 5.53 5.06 1.89
N PRO A 137 5.22 6.33 2.25
CA PRO A 137 6.20 7.42 2.14
C PRO A 137 7.35 7.33 3.15
N GLU A 138 7.20 6.52 4.19
CA GLU A 138 8.26 6.21 5.16
C GLU A 138 9.34 5.28 4.56
N GLY A 139 9.00 4.62 3.46
CA GLY A 139 9.90 3.75 2.70
C GLY A 139 10.21 2.40 3.35
N THR A 140 9.74 2.13 4.55
CA THR A 140 9.87 0.85 5.26
C THR A 140 8.76 0.74 6.29
N ARG A 141 8.51 -0.49 6.78
CA ARG A 141 7.59 -0.68 7.92
C ARG A 141 8.17 -0.03 9.17
N VAL A 142 7.37 0.81 9.83
CA VAL A 142 7.71 1.50 11.08
C VAL A 142 7.02 0.83 12.26
N ARG A 143 7.55 1.00 13.45
CA ARG A 143 6.92 0.49 14.68
C ARG A 143 5.78 1.41 15.08
N VAL A 144 4.84 0.88 15.83
CA VAL A 144 3.79 1.68 16.48
C VAL A 144 4.44 2.74 17.35
N GLY A 145 3.96 3.97 17.25
CA GLY A 145 4.51 5.14 17.95
C GLY A 145 5.68 5.84 17.24
N GLU A 146 6.23 5.25 16.18
CA GLU A 146 7.29 5.88 15.39
C GLU A 146 6.71 6.75 14.26
N THR A 147 7.26 7.93 14.07
CA THR A 147 6.86 8.90 13.04
C THR A 147 8.08 9.45 12.29
N PRO A 148 8.83 8.60 11.57
CA PRO A 148 10.03 9.05 10.86
C PRO A 148 9.68 10.02 9.72
N PRO A 149 10.65 10.84 9.27
CA PRO A 149 10.45 11.73 8.14
C PRO A 149 10.17 10.96 6.85
N LEU A 150 9.41 11.58 5.95
CA LEU A 150 9.07 11.00 4.65
C LEU A 150 10.30 10.91 3.74
N LYS A 151 10.34 9.89 2.89
CA LYS A 151 11.42 9.74 1.90
C LYS A 151 11.17 10.66 0.69
N SER A 152 12.23 11.17 0.12
CA SER A 152 12.21 12.11 -1.01
C SER A 152 11.46 11.60 -2.26
N GLY A 153 11.32 10.29 -2.42
CA GLY A 153 10.54 9.68 -3.50
C GLY A 153 9.07 10.06 -3.48
N PHE A 154 8.48 10.30 -2.31
CA PHE A 154 7.10 10.76 -2.19
C PHE A 154 6.92 12.15 -2.83
N ALA A 155 7.72 13.13 -2.42
CA ALA A 155 7.59 14.50 -2.94
C ALA A 155 7.86 14.60 -4.45
N ALA A 156 8.80 13.78 -4.95
CA ALA A 156 9.07 13.72 -6.39
C ALA A 156 7.91 13.11 -7.18
N LEU A 157 7.31 12.02 -6.68
CA LEU A 157 6.15 11.40 -7.30
C LEU A 157 4.93 12.34 -7.27
N TYR A 158 4.66 12.99 -6.13
CA TYR A 158 3.61 13.98 -6.00
C TYR A 158 3.71 15.10 -7.03
N ARG A 159 4.90 15.70 -7.15
CA ARG A 159 5.12 16.78 -8.10
C ARG A 159 4.98 16.32 -9.55
N ALA A 160 5.47 15.13 -9.87
CA ALA A 160 5.45 14.62 -11.24
C ALA A 160 4.06 14.17 -11.70
N LEU A 161 3.27 13.55 -10.81
CA LEU A 161 1.92 13.09 -11.14
C LEU A 161 0.91 14.25 -11.18
N ALA A 162 1.20 15.34 -10.48
CA ALA A 162 0.28 16.49 -10.32
C ALA A 162 -1.14 16.07 -9.86
N LEU A 163 -1.23 15.01 -9.05
CA LEU A 163 -2.47 14.50 -8.50
C LEU A 163 -2.69 14.96 -7.06
N PRO A 164 -3.95 15.08 -6.62
CA PRO A 164 -4.25 15.21 -5.20
C PRO A 164 -3.79 13.96 -4.44
N VAL A 165 -3.43 14.16 -3.15
CA VAL A 165 -3.00 13.08 -2.26
C VAL A 165 -4.11 12.72 -1.30
N VAL A 166 -4.37 11.43 -1.18
CA VAL A 166 -5.24 10.86 -0.14
C VAL A 166 -4.35 10.20 0.91
N PRO A 167 -4.19 10.80 2.10
CA PRO A 167 -3.43 10.18 3.17
C PRO A 167 -4.28 9.14 3.91
N VAL A 168 -3.66 8.02 4.32
CA VAL A 168 -4.32 6.97 5.09
C VAL A 168 -3.47 6.63 6.32
N ALA A 169 -4.00 6.90 7.51
CA ALA A 169 -3.42 6.46 8.75
C ALA A 169 -3.85 5.02 9.07
N VAL A 170 -2.94 4.24 9.65
CA VAL A 170 -3.19 2.82 9.97
C VAL A 170 -2.56 2.50 11.31
N ASP A 171 -3.22 1.65 12.12
CA ASP A 171 -2.71 1.15 13.40
C ASP A 171 -2.49 -0.38 13.43
N SER A 172 -2.33 -0.98 12.26
CA SER A 172 -2.19 -2.43 12.06
C SER A 172 -1.05 -3.08 12.85
N GLY A 173 0.03 -2.34 13.09
CA GLY A 173 1.20 -2.85 13.79
C GLY A 173 0.93 -3.28 15.23
N ARG A 174 -0.18 -2.87 15.84
CA ARG A 174 -0.62 -3.29 17.18
C ARG A 174 -1.08 -4.75 17.21
N LEU A 175 -1.70 -5.20 16.14
CA LEU A 175 -2.29 -6.55 16.03
C LEU A 175 -1.46 -7.45 15.12
N TRP A 176 -0.95 -6.89 14.03
CA TRP A 176 -0.15 -7.59 13.02
C TRP A 176 1.30 -7.12 13.07
N GLY A 177 2.04 -7.63 14.05
CA GLY A 177 3.46 -7.30 14.22
C GLY A 177 4.37 -7.96 13.16
N ARG A 178 5.68 -7.80 13.34
CA ARG A 178 6.70 -8.40 12.45
C ARG A 178 6.89 -9.91 12.66
N GLY A 179 6.38 -10.45 13.78
CA GLY A 179 6.47 -11.86 14.12
C GLY A 179 5.37 -12.72 13.50
N LEU A 180 5.35 -13.99 13.87
CA LEU A 180 4.33 -14.97 13.43
C LEU A 180 3.07 -14.95 14.30
N VAL A 181 3.12 -14.27 15.45
CA VAL A 181 2.00 -14.16 16.37
C VAL A 181 1.23 -12.89 16.08
N HIS A 182 -0.06 -13.02 15.83
CA HIS A 182 -0.99 -11.92 15.62
C HIS A 182 -2.00 -11.89 16.78
N ARG A 183 -2.51 -10.71 17.08
CA ARG A 183 -3.53 -10.51 18.12
C ARG A 183 -4.86 -10.18 17.44
N SER A 184 -5.95 -10.69 17.97
CA SER A 184 -7.30 -10.32 17.55
C SER A 184 -7.64 -8.87 17.96
N GLY A 185 -8.52 -8.24 17.22
CA GLY A 185 -8.98 -6.87 17.49
C GLY A 185 -9.39 -6.12 16.23
N VAL A 186 -9.44 -4.80 16.31
CA VAL A 186 -9.81 -3.93 15.19
C VAL A 186 -8.59 -3.18 14.71
N VAL A 187 -8.30 -3.30 13.41
CA VAL A 187 -7.34 -2.44 12.70
C VAL A 187 -8.12 -1.30 12.06
N THR A 188 -7.74 -0.07 12.36
CA THR A 188 -8.34 1.13 11.78
C THR A 188 -7.50 1.60 10.58
N LEU A 189 -8.18 1.80 9.44
CA LEU A 189 -7.65 2.47 8.26
C LEU A 189 -8.41 3.79 8.12
N LYS A 190 -7.81 4.89 8.55
CA LYS A 190 -8.44 6.21 8.54
C LYS A 190 -8.01 6.98 7.30
N VAL A 191 -8.94 7.14 6.37
CA VAL A 191 -8.77 7.98 5.17
C VAL A 191 -8.91 9.44 5.61
N GLY A 192 -7.84 10.21 5.43
CA GLY A 192 -7.81 11.62 5.76
C GLY A 192 -8.37 12.50 4.63
N GLU A 193 -8.42 13.79 4.90
CA GLU A 193 -8.84 14.78 3.90
C GLU A 193 -7.90 14.78 2.70
N THR A 194 -8.47 14.90 1.50
CA THR A 194 -7.69 14.97 0.26
C THR A 194 -6.88 16.27 0.22
N ILE A 195 -5.58 16.15 0.03
CA ILE A 195 -4.64 17.28 -0.08
C ILE A 195 -4.49 17.64 -1.55
N PRO A 196 -4.71 18.88 -1.96
CA PRO A 196 -4.67 19.29 -3.38
C PRO A 196 -3.26 19.12 -3.99
N ALA A 197 -3.21 19.01 -5.31
CA ALA A 197 -1.97 19.08 -6.07
C ALA A 197 -1.37 20.50 -6.05
N GLY A 198 -0.07 20.61 -6.36
CA GLY A 198 0.60 21.89 -6.59
C GLY A 198 1.18 22.56 -5.35
N LEU A 199 1.10 21.96 -4.16
CA LEU A 199 1.73 22.50 -2.95
C LEU A 199 3.26 22.44 -3.00
N LYS A 200 3.91 23.32 -2.26
CA LYS A 200 5.36 23.27 -2.07
C LYS A 200 5.76 21.99 -1.33
N ARG A 201 7.00 21.56 -1.55
CA ARG A 201 7.51 20.28 -0.98
C ARG A 201 7.33 20.20 0.54
N ASP A 202 7.78 21.23 1.25
CA ASP A 202 7.75 21.21 2.72
C ASP A 202 6.31 21.17 3.26
N GLU A 203 5.39 21.84 2.56
CA GLU A 203 3.98 21.88 2.92
C GLU A 203 3.29 20.52 2.71
N ILE A 204 3.48 19.89 1.53
CA ILE A 204 2.88 18.57 1.27
C ILE A 204 3.47 17.49 2.18
N GLU A 205 4.79 17.49 2.40
CA GLU A 205 5.45 16.55 3.30
C GLU A 205 4.93 16.70 4.74
N ALA A 206 4.78 17.94 5.24
CA ALA A 206 4.24 18.19 6.57
C ALA A 206 2.78 17.73 6.72
N ARG A 207 1.91 18.08 5.75
CA ARG A 207 0.49 17.68 5.78
C ARG A 207 0.32 16.18 5.71
N VAL A 208 1.01 15.51 4.80
CA VAL A 208 0.92 14.06 4.67
C VAL A 208 1.49 13.37 5.90
N HIS A 209 2.65 13.85 6.41
CA HIS A 209 3.25 13.29 7.63
C HIS A 209 2.30 13.37 8.82
N ALA A 210 1.65 14.53 9.03
CA ALA A 210 0.66 14.68 10.11
C ALA A 210 -0.54 13.74 9.91
N ALA A 211 -1.08 13.66 8.69
CA ALA A 211 -2.28 12.89 8.40
C ALA A 211 -2.08 11.38 8.51
N ILE A 212 -0.97 10.81 7.98
CA ILE A 212 -0.71 9.36 8.09
C ILE A 212 -0.35 8.93 9.51
N ASN A 213 0.05 9.85 10.37
CA ASN A 213 0.38 9.60 11.78
C ASN A 213 -0.78 9.93 12.74
N ALA A 214 -1.97 10.23 12.22
CA ALA A 214 -3.11 10.66 13.05
C ALA A 214 -3.56 9.63 14.11
N LEU A 215 -3.25 8.35 13.93
CA LEU A 215 -3.57 7.28 14.89
C LEU A 215 -2.41 6.98 15.88
N GLU A 216 -1.24 7.62 15.73
CA GLU A 216 -0.11 7.40 16.63
C GLU A 216 -0.25 8.16 17.95
N SER A 217 -0.96 9.28 17.96
CA SER A 217 -1.15 10.13 19.14
C SER A 217 -1.98 9.48 20.27
N GLY A 218 -2.83 8.47 19.92
CA GLY A 218 -3.60 7.68 20.89
C GLY A 218 -2.80 6.55 21.56
N ALA A 219 -1.61 6.23 21.07
CA ALA A 219 -0.83 5.10 21.58
C ALA A 219 -0.09 5.39 22.91
N LYS A 220 0.05 6.65 23.30
CA LYS A 220 0.72 7.04 24.54
C LYS A 220 -0.17 6.95 25.79
N ALA A 221 -1.47 6.69 25.65
CA ALA A 221 -2.43 6.70 26.77
C ALA A 221 -2.77 5.31 27.36
N SER A 222 -2.16 4.22 26.85
CA SER A 222 -2.50 2.85 27.28
C SER A 222 -1.26 1.93 27.37
N ALA A 223 -0.19 2.41 28.00
CA ALA A 223 0.98 1.60 28.39
C ALA A 223 1.10 1.58 29.91
#